data_74aa9731283452e2b77a6b71ad1e9eb8
#
_entry.id   74aa9731283452e2b77a6b71ad1e9eb8
#
_cell.length_a   1.000
_cell.length_b   1.000
_cell.length_c   1.000
_cell.angle_alpha   90.00
_cell.angle_beta   90.00
_cell.angle_gamma   90.00
#
_symmetry.space_group_name_H-M   'P 1'
#
loop_
_entity.id
_entity.type
_entity.pdbx_description
1 polymer ?
#
loop_
_entity_poly.entity_id
_entity_poly.type
_entity_poly.pdbx_seq_one_letter_code
_entity_poly.pdbx_strand_id
1 'polypeptide(L)'
;MDKLLEKAGTLIEALQYIQAFNKKIVVVKYGGSAMLDENLKKKVIQDIVLLKLVGMQPVIVHGGGKEISKWLEKVNIEPHFVNGLRFTDDATMEVVEMVLNKVNKELVQMIGELGMKAVGISGKDGSLLHCHKKEVDGEDIGLVGEVSEVNPDIIFDLLEKDFLPVICPVGFDKEYTSYNVNADDAACAIAKALKAEKLAFLTDVEGVYKDFNDKSSLIEKISISEIEKLIENGQMGGGMLPKLSNCVDAVKNGVNRVTIADGRVAHCLLLEMFTNKGIGTMIVGDQL
;
A
#
# COMPACT_ATOMS: atom_id res chain seq x y z
N MET A 1 34.50 0.82 -20.68
CA MET A 1 34.78 -0.18 -19.66
C MET A 1 34.19 0.28 -18.33
N ASP A 2 34.46 1.50 -17.87
CA ASP A 2 34.05 2.04 -16.56
C ASP A 2 32.52 1.97 -16.30
N LYS A 3 31.68 2.39 -17.26
CA LYS A 3 30.22 2.26 -17.16
C LYS A 3 29.73 0.80 -17.03
N LEU A 4 30.46 -0.18 -17.57
CA LEU A 4 30.11 -1.60 -17.42
C LEU A 4 30.53 -2.12 -16.05
N LEU A 5 31.66 -1.67 -15.54
CA LEU A 5 32.13 -2.00 -14.17
C LEU A 5 31.21 -1.36 -13.12
N GLU A 6 30.76 -0.13 -13.32
CA GLU A 6 29.79 0.54 -12.46
C GLU A 6 28.47 -0.22 -12.38
N LYS A 7 27.92 -0.68 -13.55
CA LYS A 7 26.70 -1.50 -13.57
C LYS A 7 26.90 -2.84 -12.82
N ALA A 8 28.03 -3.49 -13.00
CA ALA A 8 28.35 -4.72 -12.27
C ALA A 8 28.46 -4.47 -10.77
N GLY A 9 29.10 -3.35 -10.37
CA GLY A 9 29.18 -2.89 -8.97
C GLY A 9 27.79 -2.73 -8.34
N THR A 10 26.88 -2.01 -9.00
CA THR A 10 25.50 -1.80 -8.53
C THR A 10 24.76 -3.12 -8.31
N LEU A 11 24.92 -4.11 -9.19
CA LEU A 11 24.31 -5.43 -9.03
C LEU A 11 24.90 -6.20 -7.83
N ILE A 12 26.21 -6.08 -7.59
CA ILE A 12 26.84 -6.70 -6.42
C ILE A 12 26.42 -6.01 -5.12
N GLU A 13 26.30 -4.69 -5.11
CA GLU A 13 25.79 -3.94 -3.96
C GLU A 13 24.36 -4.37 -3.59
N ALA A 14 23.50 -4.67 -4.58
CA ALA A 14 22.15 -5.14 -4.35
C ALA A 14 22.09 -6.54 -3.69
N LEU A 15 23.15 -7.35 -3.77
CA LEU A 15 23.16 -8.75 -3.33
C LEU A 15 22.80 -8.90 -1.85
N GLN A 16 23.31 -8.04 -0.98
CA GLN A 16 23.01 -8.07 0.46
C GLN A 16 21.51 -7.89 0.75
N TYR A 17 20.83 -7.01 -0.01
CA TYR A 17 19.39 -6.77 0.14
C TYR A 17 18.57 -7.94 -0.41
N ILE A 18 18.99 -8.49 -1.57
CA ILE A 18 18.37 -9.69 -2.15
C ILE A 18 18.42 -10.85 -1.15
N GLN A 19 19.57 -11.07 -0.50
CA GLN A 19 19.71 -12.12 0.52
C GLN A 19 18.85 -11.85 1.75
N ALA A 20 18.82 -10.60 2.26
CA ALA A 20 18.04 -10.22 3.44
C ALA A 20 16.52 -10.37 3.24
N PHE A 21 16.03 -10.09 2.03
CA PHE A 21 14.61 -10.14 1.69
C PHE A 21 14.19 -11.43 0.94
N ASN A 22 15.11 -12.37 0.72
CA ASN A 22 14.77 -13.62 0.03
C ASN A 22 13.65 -14.38 0.76
N LYS A 23 12.60 -14.75 0.05
CA LYS A 23 11.38 -15.41 0.56
C LYS A 23 10.61 -14.59 1.62
N LYS A 24 10.93 -13.32 1.80
CA LYS A 24 10.19 -12.44 2.70
C LYS A 24 8.98 -11.82 2.00
N ILE A 25 7.88 -11.72 2.74
CA ILE A 25 6.67 -11.06 2.24
C ILE A 25 6.86 -9.54 2.33
N VAL A 26 6.61 -8.85 1.22
CA VAL A 26 6.64 -7.40 1.10
C VAL A 26 5.27 -6.94 0.62
N VAL A 27 4.50 -6.30 1.49
CA VAL A 27 3.22 -5.71 1.10
C VAL A 27 3.47 -4.33 0.52
N VAL A 28 3.00 -4.09 -0.70
CA VAL A 28 3.11 -2.81 -1.39
C VAL A 28 1.72 -2.19 -1.51
N LYS A 29 1.47 -1.15 -0.74
CA LYS A 29 0.29 -0.32 -0.96
C LYS A 29 0.57 0.64 -2.10
N TYR A 30 -0.15 0.47 -3.20
CA TYR A 30 -0.01 1.27 -4.40
C TYR A 30 -1.24 2.15 -4.61
N GLY A 31 -1.03 3.47 -4.65
CA GLY A 31 -2.13 4.44 -4.74
C GLY A 31 -1.64 5.84 -5.11
N GLY A 32 -2.53 6.82 -4.99
CA GLY A 32 -2.22 8.22 -5.26
C GLY A 32 -2.14 8.57 -6.74
N SER A 33 -1.47 9.68 -7.05
CA SER A 33 -1.33 10.19 -8.42
C SER A 33 -0.44 9.34 -9.31
N ALA A 34 0.47 8.55 -8.72
CA ALA A 34 1.31 7.61 -9.47
C ALA A 34 0.50 6.56 -10.25
N MET A 35 -0.74 6.28 -9.84
CA MET A 35 -1.64 5.38 -10.58
C MET A 35 -2.27 6.00 -11.84
N LEU A 36 -2.26 7.32 -11.95
CA LEU A 36 -2.83 8.04 -13.11
C LEU A 36 -1.83 8.23 -14.25
N ASP A 37 -0.54 8.25 -13.93
CA ASP A 37 0.52 8.35 -14.93
C ASP A 37 0.92 6.96 -15.41
N GLU A 38 0.61 6.67 -16.69
CA GLU A 38 0.88 5.35 -17.27
C GLU A 38 2.37 4.99 -17.30
N ASN A 39 3.29 5.97 -17.37
CA ASN A 39 4.72 5.72 -17.35
C ASN A 39 5.19 5.37 -15.93
N LEU A 40 4.71 6.11 -14.92
CA LEU A 40 5.01 5.80 -13.51
C LEU A 40 4.41 4.45 -13.12
N LYS A 41 3.17 4.18 -13.53
CA LYS A 41 2.51 2.89 -13.32
C LYS A 41 3.36 1.73 -13.83
N LYS A 42 3.84 1.83 -15.08
CA LYS A 42 4.73 0.83 -15.69
C LYS A 42 6.00 0.63 -14.87
N LYS A 43 6.64 1.70 -14.39
CA LYS A 43 7.86 1.61 -13.59
C LYS A 43 7.64 0.93 -12.25
N VAL A 44 6.56 1.29 -11.52
CA VAL A 44 6.21 0.62 -10.25
C VAL A 44 5.94 -0.87 -10.48
N ILE A 45 5.22 -1.23 -11.53
CA ILE A 45 4.98 -2.65 -11.85
C ILE A 45 6.27 -3.37 -12.23
N GLN A 46 7.19 -2.75 -12.99
CA GLN A 46 8.52 -3.30 -13.28
C GLN A 46 9.31 -3.53 -11.99
N ASP A 47 9.27 -2.59 -11.05
CA ASP A 47 9.94 -2.74 -9.76
C ASP A 47 9.40 -3.95 -8.99
N ILE A 48 8.07 -4.08 -8.88
CA ILE A 48 7.42 -5.20 -8.17
C ILE A 48 7.76 -6.54 -8.82
N VAL A 49 7.75 -6.60 -10.16
CA VAL A 49 8.14 -7.81 -10.90
C VAL A 49 9.62 -8.15 -10.64
N LEU A 50 10.50 -7.15 -10.59
CA LEU A 50 11.90 -7.39 -10.25
C LEU A 50 12.05 -7.93 -8.82
N LEU A 51 11.34 -7.37 -7.82
CA LEU A 51 11.34 -7.91 -6.46
C LEU A 51 10.94 -9.39 -6.43
N LYS A 52 9.90 -9.77 -7.19
CA LYS A 52 9.47 -11.16 -7.31
C LYS A 52 10.55 -12.04 -7.94
N LEU A 53 11.17 -11.59 -9.03
CA LEU A 53 12.22 -12.33 -9.75
C LEU A 53 13.46 -12.58 -8.90
N VAL A 54 13.82 -11.66 -8.01
CA VAL A 54 14.96 -11.82 -7.09
C VAL A 54 14.61 -12.61 -5.81
N GLY A 55 13.42 -13.22 -5.76
CA GLY A 55 13.04 -14.16 -4.69
C GLY A 55 12.26 -13.57 -3.52
N MET A 56 11.84 -12.32 -3.58
CA MET A 56 10.90 -11.74 -2.62
C MET A 56 9.47 -12.22 -2.92
N GLN A 57 8.57 -12.06 -1.95
CA GLN A 57 7.14 -12.39 -2.08
C GLN A 57 6.29 -11.10 -2.02
N PRO A 58 6.20 -10.31 -3.12
CA PRO A 58 5.39 -9.11 -3.12
C PRO A 58 3.88 -9.42 -3.14
N VAL A 59 3.12 -8.63 -2.37
CA VAL A 59 1.66 -8.60 -2.33
C VAL A 59 1.23 -7.16 -2.57
N ILE A 60 0.45 -6.91 -3.60
CA ILE A 60 -0.03 -5.56 -3.94
C ILE A 60 -1.40 -5.34 -3.29
N VAL A 61 -1.56 -4.22 -2.59
CA VAL A 61 -2.87 -3.68 -2.22
C VAL A 61 -3.03 -2.33 -2.90
N HIS A 62 -3.96 -2.22 -3.84
CA HIS A 62 -4.08 -1.00 -4.64
C HIS A 62 -5.25 -0.13 -4.20
N GLY A 63 -5.11 1.18 -4.41
CA GLY A 63 -6.22 2.12 -4.33
C GLY A 63 -6.92 2.32 -5.67
N GLY A 64 -7.71 3.39 -5.78
CA GLY A 64 -8.44 3.74 -6.99
C GLY A 64 -9.31 4.98 -6.83
N GLY A 65 -9.11 5.75 -5.75
CA GLY A 65 -10.00 6.86 -5.40
C GLY A 65 -10.21 7.90 -6.52
N LYS A 66 -9.17 8.23 -7.26
CA LYS A 66 -9.27 9.18 -8.39
C LYS A 66 -10.04 8.58 -9.58
N GLU A 67 -9.83 7.29 -9.89
CA GLU A 67 -10.61 6.61 -10.92
C GLU A 67 -12.08 6.45 -10.52
N ILE A 68 -12.35 6.17 -9.24
CA ILE A 68 -13.72 6.13 -8.70
C ILE A 68 -14.39 7.50 -8.89
N SER A 69 -13.75 8.62 -8.49
CA SER A 69 -14.30 9.95 -8.67
C SER A 69 -14.63 10.25 -10.14
N LYS A 70 -13.71 9.94 -11.04
CA LYS A 70 -13.91 10.10 -12.50
C LYS A 70 -15.09 9.29 -13.05
N TRP A 71 -15.35 8.08 -12.50
CA TRP A 71 -16.50 7.27 -12.91
C TRP A 71 -17.80 7.74 -12.31
N LEU A 72 -17.81 8.17 -11.04
CA LEU A 72 -18.97 8.78 -10.39
C LEU A 72 -19.45 10.01 -11.17
N GLU A 73 -18.53 10.90 -11.57
CA GLU A 73 -18.85 12.05 -12.41
C GLU A 73 -19.48 11.65 -13.76
N LYS A 74 -19.00 10.58 -14.40
CA LYS A 74 -19.57 10.07 -15.67
C LYS A 74 -21.00 9.54 -15.53
N VAL A 75 -21.37 9.04 -14.36
CA VAL A 75 -22.72 8.56 -14.06
C VAL A 75 -23.56 9.60 -13.31
N ASN A 76 -23.09 10.86 -13.26
CA ASN A 76 -23.74 12.01 -12.60
C ASN A 76 -23.97 11.81 -11.09
N ILE A 77 -23.05 11.13 -10.41
CA ILE A 77 -22.99 11.05 -8.95
C ILE A 77 -21.86 11.97 -8.48
N GLU A 78 -22.18 12.95 -7.63
CA GLU A 78 -21.19 13.87 -7.08
C GLU A 78 -20.40 13.18 -5.95
N PRO A 79 -19.04 13.11 -6.04
CA PRO A 79 -18.24 12.53 -4.99
C PRO A 79 -18.29 13.38 -3.71
N HIS A 80 -18.65 12.79 -2.59
CA HIS A 80 -18.66 13.42 -1.28
C HIS A 80 -17.62 12.78 -0.35
N PHE A 81 -16.96 13.58 0.51
CA PHE A 81 -15.93 13.10 1.44
C PHE A 81 -16.18 13.67 2.85
N VAL A 82 -16.02 12.79 3.85
CA VAL A 82 -16.05 13.14 5.27
C VAL A 82 -14.70 12.75 5.86
N ASN A 83 -13.95 13.68 6.41
CA ASN A 83 -12.62 13.47 6.97
C ASN A 83 -11.65 12.67 6.07
N GLY A 84 -11.74 12.90 4.75
CA GLY A 84 -10.89 12.23 3.76
C GLY A 84 -11.38 10.84 3.33
N LEU A 85 -12.43 10.30 3.95
CA LEU A 85 -13.10 9.07 3.53
C LEU A 85 -14.27 9.40 2.59
N ARG A 86 -14.46 8.58 1.57
CA ARG A 86 -15.55 8.74 0.61
C ARG A 86 -16.86 8.30 1.23
N PHE A 87 -17.83 9.20 1.36
CA PHE A 87 -19.20 8.82 1.64
C PHE A 87 -19.66 7.83 0.55
N THR A 88 -20.17 6.68 0.94
CA THR A 88 -20.44 5.57 0.04
C THR A 88 -21.86 5.05 0.26
N ASP A 89 -22.84 5.59 -0.48
CA ASP A 89 -24.18 5.02 -0.56
C ASP A 89 -24.20 3.80 -1.49
N ASP A 90 -25.36 3.16 -1.64
CA ASP A 90 -25.51 1.94 -2.47
C ASP A 90 -25.07 2.18 -3.92
N ALA A 91 -25.48 3.29 -4.54
CA ALA A 91 -25.13 3.62 -5.92
C ALA A 91 -23.62 3.92 -6.06
N THR A 92 -23.04 4.60 -5.09
CA THR A 92 -21.58 4.83 -5.04
C THR A 92 -20.84 3.52 -4.85
N MET A 93 -21.35 2.59 -4.01
CA MET A 93 -20.69 1.31 -3.77
C MET A 93 -20.64 0.44 -5.03
N GLU A 94 -21.69 0.42 -5.85
CA GLU A 94 -21.68 -0.27 -7.14
C GLU A 94 -20.55 0.26 -8.05
N VAL A 95 -20.40 1.57 -8.14
CA VAL A 95 -19.32 2.19 -8.93
C VAL A 95 -17.95 1.88 -8.33
N VAL A 96 -17.81 1.95 -7.02
CA VAL A 96 -16.56 1.60 -6.30
C VAL A 96 -16.14 0.18 -6.63
N GLU A 97 -17.05 -0.79 -6.50
CA GLU A 97 -16.76 -2.21 -6.75
C GLU A 97 -16.39 -2.46 -8.22
N MET A 98 -17.13 -1.90 -9.17
CA MET A 98 -16.80 -1.99 -10.60
C MET A 98 -15.43 -1.41 -10.93
N VAL A 99 -15.14 -0.19 -10.44
CA VAL A 99 -13.91 0.54 -10.78
C VAL A 99 -12.70 -0.11 -10.14
N LEU A 100 -12.78 -0.50 -8.86
CA LEU A 100 -11.67 -1.16 -8.19
C LEU A 100 -11.33 -2.51 -8.83
N ASN A 101 -12.33 -3.31 -9.21
CA ASN A 101 -12.09 -4.56 -9.93
C ASN A 101 -11.49 -4.32 -11.33
N LYS A 102 -11.92 -3.27 -12.04
CA LYS A 102 -11.30 -2.89 -13.32
C LYS A 102 -9.81 -2.56 -13.13
N VAL A 103 -9.48 -1.68 -12.19
CA VAL A 103 -8.09 -1.29 -11.87
C VAL A 103 -7.27 -2.53 -11.47
N ASN A 104 -7.85 -3.42 -10.66
CA ASN A 104 -7.24 -4.68 -10.25
C ASN A 104 -6.81 -5.51 -11.47
N LYS A 105 -7.70 -5.73 -12.44
CA LYS A 105 -7.41 -6.52 -13.64
C LYS A 105 -6.43 -5.83 -14.60
N GLU A 106 -6.43 -4.51 -14.67
CA GLU A 106 -5.42 -3.76 -15.42
C GLU A 106 -4.01 -4.00 -14.85
N LEU A 107 -3.85 -3.97 -13.53
CA LEU A 107 -2.56 -4.26 -12.88
C LEU A 107 -2.12 -5.71 -13.11
N VAL A 108 -3.03 -6.67 -13.00
CA VAL A 108 -2.77 -8.09 -13.31
C VAL A 108 -2.28 -8.25 -14.74
N GLN A 109 -2.94 -7.60 -15.71
CA GLN A 109 -2.54 -7.64 -17.11
C GLN A 109 -1.12 -7.07 -17.30
N MET A 110 -0.83 -5.91 -16.73
CA MET A 110 0.50 -5.29 -16.82
C MET A 110 1.62 -6.17 -16.26
N ILE A 111 1.35 -6.89 -15.14
CA ILE A 111 2.27 -7.87 -14.57
C ILE A 111 2.46 -9.04 -15.53
N GLY A 112 1.36 -9.52 -16.14
CA GLY A 112 1.37 -10.59 -17.14
C GLY A 112 2.19 -10.23 -18.40
N GLU A 113 2.13 -8.98 -18.86
CA GLU A 113 2.93 -8.46 -19.99
C GLU A 113 4.45 -8.55 -19.72
N LEU A 114 4.86 -8.54 -18.45
CA LEU A 114 6.25 -8.75 -18.02
C LEU A 114 6.60 -10.22 -17.75
N GLY A 115 5.71 -11.16 -18.13
CA GLY A 115 5.94 -12.59 -18.02
C GLY A 115 5.71 -13.20 -16.63
N MET A 116 5.12 -12.45 -15.69
CA MET A 116 4.84 -12.95 -14.35
C MET A 116 3.38 -13.37 -14.18
N LYS A 117 3.15 -14.43 -13.39
CA LYS A 117 1.82 -14.88 -13.05
C LYS A 117 1.25 -14.04 -11.91
N ALA A 118 0.15 -13.36 -12.13
CA ALA A 118 -0.56 -12.60 -11.11
C ALA A 118 -2.01 -13.01 -11.01
N VAL A 119 -2.59 -12.90 -9.82
CA VAL A 119 -4.02 -13.11 -9.57
C VAL A 119 -4.57 -11.88 -8.86
N GLY A 120 -5.61 -11.30 -9.45
CA GLY A 120 -6.35 -10.20 -8.85
C GLY A 120 -7.54 -10.71 -8.07
N ILE A 121 -7.60 -10.35 -6.80
CA ILE A 121 -8.67 -10.68 -5.86
C ILE A 121 -9.19 -9.42 -5.15
N SER A 122 -10.39 -9.53 -4.61
CA SER A 122 -10.95 -8.55 -3.66
C SER A 122 -10.90 -9.11 -2.22
N GLY A 123 -11.22 -8.30 -1.25
CA GLY A 123 -11.38 -8.79 0.12
C GLY A 123 -12.54 -9.78 0.31
N LYS A 124 -13.42 -9.91 -0.68
CA LYS A 124 -14.52 -10.90 -0.70
C LYS A 124 -14.05 -12.30 -1.08
N ASP A 125 -12.99 -12.40 -1.89
CA ASP A 125 -12.46 -13.67 -2.38
C ASP A 125 -11.75 -14.42 -1.24
N GLY A 126 -12.09 -15.69 -1.07
CA GLY A 126 -11.55 -16.51 0.01
C GLY A 126 -11.86 -15.99 1.41
N SER A 127 -12.88 -15.14 1.55
CA SER A 127 -13.24 -14.48 2.82
C SER A 127 -12.05 -13.69 3.42
N LEU A 128 -11.30 -13.00 2.57
CA LEU A 128 -10.05 -12.35 2.93
C LEU A 128 -10.23 -11.18 3.92
N LEU A 129 -11.20 -10.26 3.67
CA LEU A 129 -11.40 -9.06 4.49
C LEU A 129 -12.81 -9.03 5.10
N HIS A 130 -12.91 -9.43 6.36
CA HIS A 130 -14.11 -9.19 7.15
C HIS A 130 -14.12 -7.77 7.69
N CYS A 131 -15.27 -7.10 7.57
CA CYS A 131 -15.43 -5.70 7.93
C CYS A 131 -16.65 -5.50 8.83
N HIS A 132 -16.68 -4.38 9.49
CA HIS A 132 -17.90 -3.78 10.03
C HIS A 132 -18.02 -2.36 9.48
N LYS A 133 -19.24 -1.79 9.59
CA LYS A 133 -19.49 -0.42 9.15
C LYS A 133 -18.64 0.55 9.95
N LYS A 134 -17.95 1.47 9.26
CA LYS A 134 -17.14 2.52 9.88
C LYS A 134 -17.99 3.75 10.12
N GLU A 135 -17.89 4.31 11.32
CA GLU A 135 -18.43 5.62 11.67
C GLU A 135 -17.29 6.63 11.83
N VAL A 136 -17.54 7.88 11.50
CA VAL A 136 -16.57 8.97 11.63
C VAL A 136 -17.19 10.09 12.46
N ASP A 137 -16.62 10.36 13.63
CA ASP A 137 -17.12 11.37 14.58
C ASP A 137 -18.60 11.19 14.94
N GLY A 138 -19.11 9.94 14.92
CA GLY A 138 -20.50 9.60 15.15
C GLY A 138 -21.42 9.82 13.93
N GLU A 139 -20.86 10.16 12.78
CA GLU A 139 -21.60 10.30 11.52
C GLU A 139 -21.58 9.01 10.72
N ASP A 140 -22.74 8.64 10.17
CA ASP A 140 -22.89 7.55 9.21
C ASP A 140 -22.34 7.99 7.84
N ILE A 141 -21.28 7.35 7.38
CA ILE A 141 -20.65 7.61 6.07
C ILE A 141 -21.01 6.55 5.01
N GLY A 142 -22.09 5.81 5.21
CA GLY A 142 -22.61 4.79 4.30
C GLY A 142 -21.83 3.48 4.37
N LEU A 143 -21.62 2.85 3.22
CA LEU A 143 -20.94 1.55 3.08
C LEU A 143 -19.41 1.69 3.09
N VAL A 144 -18.88 2.43 4.06
CA VAL A 144 -17.45 2.46 4.35
C VAL A 144 -17.13 1.43 5.43
N GLY A 145 -16.15 0.56 5.15
CA GLY A 145 -15.79 -0.54 6.04
C GLY A 145 -14.51 -0.29 6.82
N GLU A 146 -14.51 -0.76 8.05
CA GLU A 146 -13.31 -0.95 8.86
C GLU A 146 -13.01 -2.45 8.97
N VAL A 147 -11.77 -2.85 8.70
CA VAL A 147 -11.37 -4.26 8.72
C VAL A 147 -11.36 -4.76 10.16
N SER A 148 -12.17 -5.76 10.45
CA SER A 148 -12.24 -6.45 11.75
C SER A 148 -11.36 -7.68 11.82
N GLU A 149 -11.25 -8.41 10.70
CA GLU A 149 -10.48 -9.65 10.61
C GLU A 149 -9.95 -9.86 9.19
N VAL A 150 -8.78 -10.45 9.07
CA VAL A 150 -8.18 -10.86 7.80
C VAL A 150 -7.94 -12.35 7.82
N ASN A 151 -8.52 -13.09 6.86
CA ASN A 151 -8.17 -14.48 6.60
C ASN A 151 -7.09 -14.55 5.49
N PRO A 152 -5.81 -14.75 5.81
CA PRO A 152 -4.73 -14.66 4.84
C PRO A 152 -4.55 -15.92 3.98
N ASP A 153 -5.31 -16.99 4.18
CA ASP A 153 -5.07 -18.31 3.58
C ASP A 153 -4.97 -18.24 2.06
N ILE A 154 -5.91 -17.54 1.40
CA ILE A 154 -5.87 -17.38 -0.06
C ILE A 154 -4.58 -16.69 -0.54
N ILE A 155 -4.02 -15.76 0.23
CA ILE A 155 -2.77 -15.08 -0.13
C ILE A 155 -1.60 -16.07 0.00
N PHE A 156 -1.54 -16.85 1.08
CA PHE A 156 -0.50 -17.88 1.23
C PHE A 156 -0.55 -18.92 0.13
N ASP A 157 -1.75 -19.41 -0.24
CA ASP A 157 -1.94 -20.37 -1.34
C ASP A 157 -1.44 -19.80 -2.68
N LEU A 158 -1.71 -18.52 -2.96
CA LEU A 158 -1.24 -17.86 -4.16
C LEU A 158 0.28 -17.71 -4.17
N LEU A 159 0.88 -17.31 -3.05
CA LEU A 159 2.33 -17.16 -2.90
C LEU A 159 3.04 -18.52 -3.02
N GLU A 160 2.51 -19.58 -2.43
CA GLU A 160 3.06 -20.95 -2.53
C GLU A 160 3.08 -21.45 -3.98
N LYS A 161 2.04 -21.13 -4.75
CA LYS A 161 1.94 -21.50 -6.18
C LYS A 161 2.64 -20.49 -7.11
N ASP A 162 3.48 -19.64 -6.55
CA ASP A 162 4.29 -18.63 -7.25
C ASP A 162 3.49 -17.56 -8.00
N PHE A 163 2.24 -17.31 -7.62
CA PHE A 163 1.47 -16.17 -8.10
C PHE A 163 1.86 -14.88 -7.34
N LEU A 164 1.61 -13.74 -7.99
CA LEU A 164 1.69 -12.41 -7.38
C LEU A 164 0.26 -11.96 -7.05
N PRO A 165 -0.14 -11.88 -5.76
CA PRO A 165 -1.47 -11.42 -5.39
C PRO A 165 -1.62 -9.90 -5.60
N VAL A 166 -2.74 -9.50 -6.23
CA VAL A 166 -3.15 -8.09 -6.39
C VAL A 166 -4.51 -7.92 -5.76
N ILE A 167 -4.62 -7.12 -4.72
CA ILE A 167 -5.80 -7.05 -3.87
C ILE A 167 -6.48 -5.70 -4.01
N CYS A 168 -7.79 -5.69 -4.32
CA CYS A 168 -8.59 -4.48 -4.22
C CYS A 168 -9.33 -4.44 -2.87
N PRO A 169 -9.39 -3.26 -2.22
CA PRO A 169 -9.88 -3.11 -0.85
C PRO A 169 -11.41 -3.00 -0.80
N VAL A 170 -12.08 -4.07 -1.19
CA VAL A 170 -13.53 -4.27 -1.00
C VAL A 170 -13.71 -5.41 -0.03
N GLY A 171 -14.22 -5.12 1.15
CA GLY A 171 -14.52 -6.13 2.18
C GLY A 171 -16.01 -6.41 2.31
N PHE A 172 -16.39 -7.21 3.29
CA PHE A 172 -17.78 -7.57 3.56
C PHE A 172 -18.01 -7.89 5.05
N ASP A 173 -19.27 -7.79 5.51
CA ASP A 173 -19.66 -8.16 6.85
C ASP A 173 -20.29 -9.57 6.94
N LYS A 174 -20.82 -9.92 8.10
CA LYS A 174 -21.46 -11.23 8.37
C LYS A 174 -22.72 -11.47 7.55
N GLU A 175 -23.36 -10.41 7.13
CA GLU A 175 -24.56 -10.41 6.26
C GLU A 175 -24.18 -10.38 4.78
N TYR A 176 -22.88 -10.45 4.46
CA TYR A 176 -22.32 -10.33 3.11
C TYR A 176 -22.58 -8.99 2.43
N THR A 177 -22.83 -7.94 3.21
CA THR A 177 -22.87 -6.57 2.71
C THR A 177 -21.46 -6.11 2.31
N SER A 178 -21.31 -5.58 1.10
CA SER A 178 -20.03 -5.08 0.59
C SER A 178 -19.68 -3.73 1.20
N TYR A 179 -18.40 -3.52 1.52
CA TYR A 179 -17.88 -2.26 2.03
C TYR A 179 -16.68 -1.76 1.23
N ASN A 180 -16.67 -0.45 1.00
CA ASN A 180 -15.52 0.29 0.50
C ASN A 180 -14.52 0.48 1.64
N VAL A 181 -13.37 -0.18 1.57
CA VAL A 181 -12.32 -0.09 2.60
C VAL A 181 -11.23 0.88 2.14
N ASN A 182 -10.72 1.71 3.07
CA ASN A 182 -9.55 2.53 2.78
C ASN A 182 -8.35 1.64 2.45
N ALA A 183 -7.66 1.93 1.35
CA ALA A 183 -6.56 1.08 0.86
C ALA A 183 -5.34 1.07 1.79
N ASP A 184 -5.10 2.14 2.57
CA ASP A 184 -4.03 2.17 3.57
C ASP A 184 -4.40 1.26 4.76
N ASP A 185 -5.67 1.33 5.22
CA ASP A 185 -6.20 0.49 6.31
C ASP A 185 -6.16 -1.00 5.90
N ALA A 186 -6.63 -1.32 4.68
CA ALA A 186 -6.58 -2.69 4.14
C ALA A 186 -5.14 -3.22 4.03
N ALA A 187 -4.20 -2.40 3.54
CA ALA A 187 -2.80 -2.79 3.42
C ALA A 187 -2.15 -3.06 4.78
N CYS A 188 -2.46 -2.23 5.80
CA CYS A 188 -2.02 -2.47 7.16
C CYS A 188 -2.58 -3.76 7.74
N ALA A 189 -3.88 -3.99 7.60
CA ALA A 189 -4.53 -5.20 8.11
C ALA A 189 -3.94 -6.47 7.46
N ILE A 190 -3.77 -6.46 6.13
CA ILE A 190 -3.16 -7.57 5.39
C ILE A 190 -1.70 -7.76 5.80
N ALA A 191 -0.90 -6.69 5.91
CA ALA A 191 0.51 -6.79 6.30
C ALA A 191 0.68 -7.37 7.70
N LYS A 192 -0.19 -7.01 8.65
CA LYS A 192 -0.23 -7.59 10.01
C LYS A 192 -0.56 -9.07 9.97
N ALA A 193 -1.61 -9.47 9.24
CA ALA A 193 -2.04 -10.88 9.15
C ALA A 193 -0.95 -11.76 8.50
N LEU A 194 -0.23 -11.23 7.52
CA LEU A 194 0.88 -11.91 6.85
C LEU A 194 2.21 -11.86 7.64
N LYS A 195 2.29 -11.10 8.73
CA LYS A 195 3.54 -10.79 9.45
C LYS A 195 4.63 -10.36 8.48
N ALA A 196 4.29 -9.40 7.62
CA ALA A 196 5.13 -8.98 6.52
C ALA A 196 6.48 -8.45 7.02
N GLU A 197 7.56 -8.74 6.30
CA GLU A 197 8.88 -8.17 6.56
C GLU A 197 8.87 -6.66 6.33
N LYS A 198 8.11 -6.21 5.32
CA LYS A 198 8.00 -4.79 5.00
C LYS A 198 6.60 -4.46 4.46
N LEU A 199 6.07 -3.32 4.91
CA LEU A 199 4.94 -2.64 4.30
C LEU A 199 5.43 -1.35 3.65
N ALA A 200 5.30 -1.21 2.35
CA ALA A 200 5.69 -0.01 1.61
C ALA A 200 4.44 0.76 1.15
N PHE A 201 4.27 1.98 1.65
CA PHE A 201 3.27 2.93 1.16
C PHE A 201 3.86 3.77 0.04
N LEU A 202 3.42 3.54 -1.20
CA LEU A 202 3.69 4.41 -2.33
C LEU A 202 2.56 5.45 -2.41
N THR A 203 2.89 6.70 -2.15
CA THR A 203 1.95 7.79 -1.94
C THR A 203 2.43 9.07 -2.63
N ASP A 204 1.71 10.17 -2.47
CA ASP A 204 2.03 11.49 -3.06
C ASP A 204 2.88 12.37 -2.12
N VAL A 205 3.49 11.78 -1.07
CA VAL A 205 4.38 12.47 -0.15
C VAL A 205 5.73 11.78 -0.06
N GLU A 206 6.79 12.56 0.10
CA GLU A 206 8.18 12.08 0.13
C GLU A 206 8.49 11.25 1.40
N GLY A 207 7.80 11.53 2.52
CA GLY A 207 7.99 10.87 3.81
C GLY A 207 7.53 11.76 4.96
N VAL A 208 8.14 11.59 6.11
CA VAL A 208 7.88 12.36 7.34
C VAL A 208 8.97 13.42 7.51
N TYR A 209 8.57 14.66 7.74
CA TYR A 209 9.47 15.78 7.96
C TYR A 209 9.46 16.19 9.43
N LYS A 210 10.59 16.65 9.97
CA LYS A 210 10.66 17.32 11.28
C LYS A 210 9.94 18.68 11.25
N ASP A 211 10.11 19.40 10.15
CA ASP A 211 9.41 20.64 9.82
C ASP A 211 8.87 20.52 8.41
N PHE A 212 7.55 20.57 8.25
CA PHE A 212 6.87 20.42 6.95
C PHE A 212 7.29 21.48 5.92
N ASN A 213 7.74 22.66 6.37
CA ASN A 213 8.20 23.75 5.50
C ASN A 213 9.66 23.60 5.08
N ASP A 214 10.42 22.71 5.71
CA ASP A 214 11.83 22.45 5.39
C ASP A 214 12.00 21.05 4.80
N LYS A 215 12.15 20.99 3.48
CA LYS A 215 12.39 19.72 2.77
C LYS A 215 13.69 19.02 3.14
N SER A 216 14.65 19.75 3.67
CA SER A 216 15.91 19.15 4.15
C SER A 216 15.74 18.39 5.48
N SER A 217 14.61 18.57 6.15
CA SER A 217 14.27 17.94 7.43
C SER A 217 13.61 16.54 7.29
N LEU A 218 13.66 15.93 6.10
CA LEU A 218 13.11 14.58 5.88
C LEU A 218 13.79 13.58 6.82
N ILE A 219 12.98 12.81 7.53
CA ILE A 219 13.44 11.79 8.46
C ILE A 219 13.66 10.48 7.69
N GLU A 220 14.90 10.03 7.56
CA GLU A 220 15.22 8.76 6.86
C GLU A 220 14.72 7.54 7.65
N LYS A 221 14.84 7.55 8.98
CA LYS A 221 14.42 6.47 9.88
C LYS A 221 13.86 7.04 11.18
N ILE A 222 12.75 6.50 11.66
CA ILE A 222 12.11 6.91 12.90
C ILE A 222 11.52 5.69 13.62
N SER A 223 11.62 5.66 14.95
CA SER A 223 11.00 4.63 15.77
C SER A 223 9.54 4.96 16.10
N ILE A 224 8.76 3.92 16.49
CA ILE A 224 7.37 4.13 16.89
C ILE A 224 7.22 5.05 18.09
N SER A 225 8.12 4.96 19.08
CA SER A 225 8.10 5.84 20.26
C SER A 225 8.41 7.31 19.91
N GLU A 226 9.27 7.57 18.91
CA GLU A 226 9.52 8.91 18.42
C GLU A 226 8.30 9.49 17.69
N ILE A 227 7.59 8.67 16.88
CA ILE A 227 6.35 9.10 16.22
C ILE A 227 5.28 9.46 17.27
N GLU A 228 5.09 8.63 18.29
CA GLU A 228 4.12 8.88 19.35
C GLU A 228 4.40 10.22 20.06
N LYS A 229 5.66 10.50 20.39
CA LYS A 229 6.08 11.80 20.95
C LYS A 229 5.80 12.98 20.02
N LEU A 230 6.03 12.82 18.71
CA LEU A 230 5.74 13.88 17.74
C LEU A 230 4.23 14.15 17.63
N ILE A 231 3.40 13.11 17.73
CA ILE A 231 1.93 13.22 17.77
C ILE A 231 1.48 13.92 19.05
N GLU A 232 1.95 13.46 20.22
CA GLU A 232 1.61 14.04 21.54
C GLU A 232 1.99 15.52 21.65
N ASN A 233 3.12 15.91 21.06
CA ASN A 233 3.59 17.30 21.03
C ASN A 233 2.89 18.17 19.99
N GLY A 234 1.91 17.64 19.24
CA GLY A 234 1.19 18.36 18.19
C GLY A 234 2.03 18.77 16.98
N GLN A 235 3.21 18.14 16.81
CA GLN A 235 4.14 18.43 15.70
C GLN A 235 3.74 17.68 14.42
N MET A 236 2.83 16.71 14.52
CA MET A 236 2.24 15.97 13.41
C MET A 236 0.73 16.19 13.36
N GLY A 237 0.21 16.53 12.18
CA GLY A 237 -1.22 16.84 12.01
C GLY A 237 -1.72 16.59 10.59
N GLY A 238 -2.98 16.93 10.35
CA GLY A 238 -3.64 16.82 9.07
C GLY A 238 -3.70 15.37 8.53
N GLY A 239 -3.65 15.22 7.23
CA GLY A 239 -3.78 13.92 6.55
C GLY A 239 -2.64 12.92 6.81
N MET A 240 -1.53 13.34 7.43
CA MET A 240 -0.42 12.45 7.79
C MET A 240 -0.71 11.66 9.06
N LEU A 241 -1.48 12.23 10.01
CA LEU A 241 -1.76 11.60 11.30
C LEU A 241 -2.41 10.22 11.18
N PRO A 242 -3.48 10.00 10.41
CA PRO A 242 -4.06 8.66 10.23
C PRO A 242 -3.05 7.67 9.63
N LYS A 243 -2.24 8.12 8.67
CA LYS A 243 -1.22 7.28 8.04
C LYS A 243 -0.14 6.85 9.02
N LEU A 244 0.36 7.76 9.87
CA LEU A 244 1.36 7.44 10.90
C LEU A 244 0.78 6.52 11.97
N SER A 245 -0.46 6.72 12.39
CA SER A 245 -1.16 5.83 13.33
C SER A 245 -1.25 4.41 12.77
N ASN A 246 -1.59 4.26 11.49
CA ASN A 246 -1.60 2.97 10.80
C ASN A 246 -0.20 2.34 10.74
N CYS A 247 0.85 3.12 10.50
CA CYS A 247 2.22 2.63 10.49
C CYS A 247 2.66 2.12 11.87
N VAL A 248 2.37 2.89 12.92
CA VAL A 248 2.65 2.50 14.32
C VAL A 248 1.92 1.22 14.68
N ASP A 249 0.61 1.14 14.36
CA ASP A 249 -0.20 -0.06 14.60
C ASP A 249 0.35 -1.28 13.85
N ALA A 250 0.74 -1.13 12.59
CA ALA A 250 1.32 -2.21 11.80
C ALA A 250 2.62 -2.75 12.43
N VAL A 251 3.54 -1.87 12.87
CA VAL A 251 4.80 -2.28 13.50
C VAL A 251 4.54 -2.94 14.86
N LYS A 252 3.66 -2.39 15.69
CA LYS A 252 3.29 -2.99 16.99
C LYS A 252 2.67 -4.38 16.85
N ASN A 253 2.03 -4.66 15.72
CA ASN A 253 1.35 -5.93 15.45
C ASN A 253 2.12 -6.88 14.52
N GLY A 254 3.43 -6.72 14.40
CA GLY A 254 4.32 -7.74 13.85
C GLY A 254 4.82 -7.49 12.42
N VAL A 255 4.58 -6.32 11.84
CA VAL A 255 5.28 -5.88 10.62
C VAL A 255 6.65 -5.36 11.03
N ASN A 256 7.74 -5.91 10.48
CA ASN A 256 9.08 -5.53 10.91
C ASN A 256 9.45 -4.09 10.55
N ARG A 257 9.01 -3.61 9.40
CA ARG A 257 9.31 -2.26 8.89
C ARG A 257 8.16 -1.72 8.07
N VAL A 258 7.87 -0.44 8.22
CA VAL A 258 6.95 0.27 7.35
C VAL A 258 7.70 1.42 6.68
N THR A 259 7.49 1.64 5.39
CA THR A 259 8.07 2.78 4.68
C THR A 259 6.99 3.61 4.02
N ILE A 260 7.14 4.93 4.12
CA ILE A 260 6.36 5.91 3.36
C ILE A 260 7.31 6.51 2.32
N ALA A 261 6.99 6.37 1.03
CA ALA A 261 7.82 6.86 -0.06
C ALA A 261 6.97 7.49 -1.17
N ASP A 262 7.58 8.42 -1.91
CA ASP A 262 6.93 9.09 -3.03
C ASP A 262 6.85 8.17 -4.25
N GLY A 263 5.64 7.68 -4.54
CA GLY A 263 5.36 6.85 -5.69
C GLY A 263 5.51 7.56 -7.05
N ARG A 264 5.69 8.89 -7.07
CA ARG A 264 5.93 9.68 -8.29
C ARG A 264 7.40 9.64 -8.72
N VAL A 265 8.29 9.19 -7.85
CA VAL A 265 9.70 8.97 -8.21
C VAL A 265 9.81 7.68 -9.02
N ALA A 266 10.45 7.78 -10.18
CA ALA A 266 10.67 6.61 -11.03
C ALA A 266 11.51 5.55 -10.31
N HIS A 267 11.07 4.29 -10.35
CA HIS A 267 11.73 3.19 -9.65
C HIS A 267 11.88 3.40 -8.14
N CYS A 268 10.90 4.10 -7.53
CA CYS A 268 10.89 4.42 -6.10
C CYS A 268 11.04 3.18 -5.22
N LEU A 269 10.42 2.07 -5.60
CA LEU A 269 10.46 0.84 -4.81
C LEU A 269 11.85 0.19 -4.85
N LEU A 270 12.55 0.23 -5.98
CA LEU A 270 13.92 -0.28 -6.08
C LEU A 270 14.90 0.59 -5.26
N LEU A 271 14.77 1.91 -5.35
CA LEU A 271 15.58 2.82 -4.57
C LEU A 271 15.38 2.60 -3.06
N GLU A 272 14.14 2.35 -2.65
CA GLU A 272 13.80 2.07 -1.25
C GLU A 272 14.29 0.68 -0.79
N MET A 273 14.30 -0.32 -1.66
CA MET A 273 14.63 -1.70 -1.27
C MET A 273 16.11 -2.03 -1.40
N PHE A 274 16.84 -1.38 -2.31
CA PHE A 274 18.21 -1.75 -2.66
C PHE A 274 19.24 -0.66 -2.38
N THR A 275 18.91 0.34 -1.54
CA THR A 275 19.87 1.34 -1.08
C THR A 275 19.87 1.47 0.45
N ASN A 276 21.01 1.92 1.01
CA ASN A 276 21.18 2.06 2.46
C ASN A 276 20.24 3.09 3.09
N LYS A 277 19.96 4.18 2.37
CA LYS A 277 19.17 5.31 2.90
C LYS A 277 17.70 5.25 2.53
N GLY A 278 17.37 4.51 1.45
CA GLY A 278 16.06 4.61 0.85
C GLY A 278 15.80 5.99 0.23
N ILE A 279 14.55 6.29 -0.06
CA ILE A 279 14.11 7.59 -0.58
C ILE A 279 12.98 8.22 0.24
N GLY A 280 12.50 7.49 1.24
CA GLY A 280 11.37 7.89 2.07
C GLY A 280 11.71 7.86 3.55
N THR A 281 10.68 7.67 4.37
CA THR A 281 10.82 7.49 5.82
C THR A 281 10.56 6.04 6.19
N MET A 282 11.53 5.39 6.79
CA MET A 282 11.40 4.05 7.35
C MET A 282 10.98 4.12 8.82
N ILE A 283 9.90 3.45 9.16
CA ILE A 283 9.33 3.35 10.50
C ILE A 283 9.63 1.95 11.04
N VAL A 284 10.18 1.87 12.24
CA VAL A 284 10.64 0.63 12.88
C VAL A 284 10.21 0.55 14.35
N GLY A 285 10.29 -0.64 14.93
CA GLY A 285 10.17 -0.82 16.39
C GLY A 285 11.35 -0.21 17.14
N ASP A 286 11.16 0.05 18.44
CA ASP A 286 12.17 0.74 19.29
C ASP A 286 13.46 -0.07 19.50
N GLN A 287 13.47 -1.37 19.16
CA GLN A 287 14.63 -2.26 19.34
C GLN A 287 15.40 -2.56 18.05
N LEU A 288 15.05 -1.93 16.94
CA LEU A 288 15.68 -2.05 15.64
C LEU A 288 16.40 -0.73 15.28
#